data_90be1187efcf97d605160364a2bc8c6c
#
_entry.id   90be1187efcf97d605160364a2bc8c6c
#
_cell.length_a   1.000
_cell.length_b   1.000
_cell.length_c   1.000
_cell.angle_alpha   90.00
_cell.angle_beta   90.00
_cell.angle_gamma   90.00
#
_symmetry.space_group_name_H-M   'P 1'
#
loop_
_entity.id
_entity.type
_entity.pdbx_description
1 polymer ?
#
loop_
_entity_poly.entity_id
_entity_poly.type
_entity_poly.pdbx_seq_one_letter_code
_entity_poly.pdbx_strand_id
1 'polypeptide(L)'
;MTGGGPEGLTGLDERRRAWAAEAWRHITTDRLRELITGLVDIPSPTGDEGPLATHIADTLDAAGCHARVQPVDDRQANAWARLTGDGTGPDLMLYAPIDTLTVGEESEDLPWIGPELRDDMRPRATVHGDLMTGLGASNPKGHAACVMMAAEAIRRAGVPLTGDLVAAFGAGGMPTNARPGGVRYNTGQGAGCSFLLEQGVWTDYAVIAKPGWTVSWDEVGLVWFEVTVRGLHTYVGSRHRLPYDNAIANAGTVALRLEEWFTGYALRHTGGTVAPQGVVASVRGGWPRMAATTPAACTLRVDLRIGPDTTPMRAKREFLAALDTIREDTGIDVTAEMILAIPGTRTDPDSWVCRSAIAGWEALEGRPHEVIRGNSGATDANILRGRGVPTVRVGMPKVTDAPFEIDFARGMNTVDVRAMERLTRHLVRTAVDTVTRTRGEVEGEPE
;
A
#
# COMPACT_ATOMS: atom_id res chain seq x y z
N MET A 1 0.13 37.11 28.50
CA MET A 1 -0.49 36.84 27.18
C MET A 1 0.31 35.77 26.49
N THR A 2 -0.01 34.52 26.77
CA THR A 2 0.61 33.36 26.10
C THR A 2 -0.08 33.22 24.76
N GLY A 3 0.64 33.57 23.67
CA GLY A 3 0.15 33.41 22.30
C GLY A 3 -0.05 31.93 21.96
N GLY A 4 -1.31 31.47 22.03
CA GLY A 4 -1.73 30.19 21.48
C GLY A 4 -1.57 30.24 19.97
N GLY A 5 -0.51 29.60 19.46
CA GLY A 5 -0.41 29.31 18.03
C GLY A 5 -1.53 28.33 17.60
N PRO A 6 -1.82 28.18 16.30
CA PRO A 6 -2.88 27.28 15.85
C PRO A 6 -2.69 25.89 16.42
N GLU A 7 -3.78 25.32 16.95
CA GLU A 7 -3.81 23.93 17.42
C GLU A 7 -3.20 23.00 16.35
N GLY A 8 -2.37 22.04 16.76
CA GLY A 8 -1.71 21.09 15.84
C GLY A 8 -0.28 21.45 15.42
N LEU A 9 0.28 22.61 15.83
CA LEU A 9 1.67 23.01 15.54
C LEU A 9 2.57 23.07 16.78
N THR A 10 2.13 22.51 17.90
CA THR A 10 2.94 22.39 19.11
C THR A 10 4.19 21.55 18.85
N GLY A 11 5.29 21.88 19.54
CA GLY A 11 6.58 21.19 19.35
C GLY A 11 7.46 21.71 18.21
N LEU A 12 6.93 22.55 17.31
CA LEU A 12 7.75 23.30 16.37
C LEU A 12 8.24 24.61 17.01
N ASP A 13 9.45 25.05 16.65
CA ASP A 13 9.91 26.39 16.98
C ASP A 13 9.07 27.47 16.27
N GLU A 14 9.24 28.73 16.66
CA GLU A 14 8.41 29.84 16.18
C GLU A 14 8.45 30.00 14.65
N ARG A 15 9.64 29.86 14.05
CA ARG A 15 9.84 30.02 12.61
C ARG A 15 9.16 28.90 11.81
N ARG A 16 9.41 27.64 12.18
CA ARG A 16 8.80 26.46 11.53
C ARG A 16 7.27 26.44 11.74
N ARG A 17 6.81 26.88 12.90
CA ARG A 17 5.39 27.07 13.17
C ARG A 17 4.75 28.08 12.23
N ALA A 18 5.40 29.22 11.99
CA ALA A 18 4.90 30.22 11.05
C ALA A 18 4.82 29.68 9.62
N TRP A 19 5.85 28.97 9.16
CA TRP A 19 5.87 28.36 7.82
C TRP A 19 4.79 27.28 7.66
N ALA A 20 4.63 26.39 8.62
CA ALA A 20 3.60 25.36 8.59
C ALA A 20 2.18 25.98 8.65
N ALA A 21 1.97 27.01 9.46
CA ALA A 21 0.71 27.74 9.52
C ALA A 21 0.38 28.43 8.20
N GLU A 22 1.38 29.01 7.53
CA GLU A 22 1.19 29.60 6.21
C GLU A 22 0.83 28.53 5.17
N ALA A 23 1.54 27.40 5.14
CA ALA A 23 1.23 26.29 4.24
C ALA A 23 -0.19 25.73 4.49
N TRP A 24 -0.63 25.63 5.75
CA TRP A 24 -1.97 25.16 6.09
C TRP A 24 -3.09 26.05 5.54
N ARG A 25 -2.86 27.36 5.33
CA ARG A 25 -3.86 28.25 4.73
C ARG A 25 -4.17 27.91 3.27
N HIS A 26 -3.25 27.22 2.61
CA HIS A 26 -3.44 26.77 1.23
C HIS A 26 -4.14 25.42 1.13
N ILE A 27 -4.35 24.70 2.25
CA ILE A 27 -5.10 23.45 2.28
C ILE A 27 -6.59 23.77 2.35
N THR A 28 -7.33 23.46 1.29
CA THR A 28 -8.78 23.65 1.26
C THR A 28 -9.50 22.37 0.89
N THR A 29 -10.68 22.17 1.48
CA THR A 29 -11.52 21.00 1.17
C THR A 29 -11.96 20.99 -0.28
N ASP A 30 -12.17 22.14 -0.90
CA ASP A 30 -12.55 22.24 -2.32
C ASP A 30 -11.41 21.78 -3.24
N ARG A 31 -10.17 22.19 -2.95
CA ARG A 31 -9.01 21.70 -3.71
C ARG A 31 -8.79 20.20 -3.53
N LEU A 32 -8.97 19.69 -2.32
CA LEU A 32 -8.91 18.25 -2.05
C LEU A 32 -10.01 17.49 -2.82
N ARG A 33 -11.24 18.00 -2.88
CA ARG A 33 -12.31 17.41 -3.70
C ARG A 33 -11.97 17.42 -5.18
N GLU A 34 -11.42 18.52 -5.69
CA GLU A 34 -10.98 18.61 -7.08
C GLU A 34 -9.89 17.58 -7.40
N LEU A 35 -8.84 17.49 -6.56
CA LEU A 35 -7.75 16.55 -6.73
C LEU A 35 -8.26 15.10 -6.72
N ILE A 36 -9.04 14.72 -5.70
CA ILE A 36 -9.52 13.33 -5.60
C ILE A 36 -10.47 12.96 -6.73
N THR A 37 -11.32 13.90 -7.19
CA THR A 37 -12.20 13.68 -8.35
C THR A 37 -11.36 13.38 -9.60
N GLY A 38 -10.36 14.22 -9.91
CA GLY A 38 -9.48 13.98 -11.05
C GLY A 38 -8.75 12.65 -11.00
N LEU A 39 -8.31 12.24 -9.81
CA LEU A 39 -7.64 10.94 -9.64
C LEU A 39 -8.60 9.76 -9.79
N VAL A 40 -9.81 9.83 -9.21
CA VAL A 40 -10.78 8.72 -9.25
C VAL A 40 -11.32 8.51 -10.66
N ASP A 41 -11.58 9.56 -11.40
CA ASP A 41 -12.18 9.50 -12.74
C ASP A 41 -11.22 8.94 -13.81
N ILE A 42 -9.94 8.78 -13.48
CA ILE A 42 -8.94 8.14 -14.35
C ILE A 42 -8.69 6.69 -13.86
N PRO A 43 -9.07 5.65 -14.63
CA PRO A 43 -8.77 4.28 -14.29
C PRO A 43 -7.25 4.05 -14.17
N SER A 44 -6.84 3.32 -13.14
CA SER A 44 -5.43 2.98 -12.91
C SER A 44 -5.28 1.58 -12.28
N PRO A 45 -5.82 0.53 -12.89
CA PRO A 45 -5.54 -0.80 -12.37
C PRO A 45 -4.04 -1.09 -12.47
N THR A 46 -3.55 -1.95 -11.56
CA THR A 46 -2.12 -2.34 -11.54
C THR A 46 -1.61 -2.72 -12.93
N GLY A 47 -0.56 -2.05 -13.38
CA GLY A 47 0.04 -2.23 -14.72
C GLY A 47 -0.45 -1.25 -15.78
N ASP A 48 -1.45 -0.39 -15.47
CA ASP A 48 -2.05 0.58 -16.41
C ASP A 48 -2.09 2.00 -15.82
N GLU A 49 -1.14 2.36 -14.98
CA GLU A 49 -1.16 3.64 -14.24
C GLU A 49 -0.66 4.84 -15.06
N GLY A 50 -0.12 4.63 -16.27
CA GLY A 50 0.45 5.67 -17.10
C GLY A 50 -0.41 6.94 -17.27
N PRO A 51 -1.71 6.82 -17.63
CA PRO A 51 -2.60 7.98 -17.75
C PRO A 51 -2.76 8.76 -16.44
N LEU A 52 -2.89 8.06 -15.30
CA LEU A 52 -3.01 8.70 -13.99
C LEU A 52 -1.69 9.36 -13.56
N ALA A 53 -0.55 8.74 -13.80
CA ALA A 53 0.76 9.32 -13.53
C ALA A 53 0.97 10.62 -14.33
N THR A 54 0.55 10.65 -15.59
CA THR A 54 0.58 11.85 -16.44
C THR A 54 -0.28 12.96 -15.84
N HIS A 55 -1.54 12.66 -15.47
CA HIS A 55 -2.43 13.64 -14.86
C HIS A 55 -1.87 14.22 -13.55
N ILE A 56 -1.25 13.38 -12.69
CA ILE A 56 -0.61 13.83 -11.46
C ILE A 56 0.56 14.77 -11.76
N ALA A 57 1.43 14.40 -12.71
CA ALA A 57 2.57 15.21 -13.08
C ALA A 57 2.14 16.57 -13.66
N ASP A 58 1.18 16.59 -14.59
CA ASP A 58 0.65 17.82 -15.19
C ASP A 58 0.02 18.74 -14.14
N THR A 59 -0.74 18.15 -13.19
CA THR A 59 -1.40 18.91 -12.11
C THR A 59 -0.37 19.56 -11.18
N LEU A 60 0.66 18.82 -10.77
CA LEU A 60 1.71 19.33 -9.89
C LEU A 60 2.64 20.31 -10.60
N ASP A 61 2.92 20.11 -11.90
CA ASP A 61 3.73 21.04 -12.68
C ASP A 61 3.00 22.38 -12.87
N ALA A 62 1.69 22.34 -13.13
CA ALA A 62 0.85 23.53 -13.16
C ALA A 62 0.81 24.29 -11.82
N ALA A 63 0.99 23.58 -10.70
CA ALA A 63 1.13 24.18 -9.37
C ALA A 63 2.56 24.67 -9.06
N GLY A 64 3.50 24.53 -9.99
CA GLY A 64 4.91 24.96 -9.87
C GLY A 64 5.78 24.00 -9.04
N CYS A 65 5.42 22.74 -8.96
CA CYS A 65 6.16 21.73 -8.18
C CYS A 65 7.23 20.97 -8.99
N HIS A 66 7.51 21.35 -10.23
CA HIS A 66 8.50 20.71 -11.11
C HIS A 66 8.35 19.19 -11.20
N ALA A 67 7.17 18.77 -11.67
CA ALA A 67 6.81 17.37 -11.74
C ALA A 67 7.27 16.67 -13.04
N ARG A 68 7.37 15.34 -12.97
CA ARG A 68 7.79 14.50 -14.10
C ARG A 68 7.06 13.17 -14.07
N VAL A 69 6.75 12.66 -15.26
CA VAL A 69 6.37 11.26 -15.47
C VAL A 69 7.64 10.42 -15.61
N GLN A 70 7.67 9.27 -14.97
CA GLN A 70 8.75 8.29 -15.10
C GLN A 70 8.15 6.99 -15.66
N PRO A 71 8.22 6.75 -16.98
CA PRO A 71 7.72 5.53 -17.60
C PRO A 71 8.48 4.31 -17.07
N VAL A 72 7.74 3.29 -16.64
CA VAL A 72 8.26 1.98 -16.24
C VAL A 72 8.22 1.03 -17.44
N ASP A 73 7.15 1.09 -18.21
CA ASP A 73 6.95 0.46 -19.52
C ASP A 73 5.94 1.28 -20.35
N ASP A 74 5.37 0.69 -21.40
CA ASP A 74 4.42 1.34 -22.33
C ASP A 74 3.06 1.65 -21.71
N ARG A 75 2.71 1.08 -20.55
CA ARG A 75 1.41 1.24 -19.88
C ARG A 75 1.55 1.75 -18.45
N GLN A 76 2.65 1.39 -17.78
CA GLN A 76 2.91 1.67 -16.38
C GLN A 76 3.90 2.82 -16.22
N ALA A 77 3.59 3.79 -15.37
CA ALA A 77 4.47 4.90 -15.06
C ALA A 77 4.30 5.38 -13.62
N ASN A 78 5.39 5.88 -13.04
CA ASN A 78 5.39 6.70 -11.83
C ASN A 78 5.20 8.18 -12.18
N ALA A 79 4.75 8.97 -11.21
CA ALA A 79 4.90 10.42 -11.24
C ALA A 79 5.70 10.85 -10.00
N TRP A 80 6.48 11.92 -10.12
CA TRP A 80 7.13 12.54 -8.97
C TRP A 80 7.41 14.01 -9.22
N ALA A 81 7.46 14.79 -8.14
CA ALA A 81 7.76 16.21 -8.14
C ALA A 81 8.83 16.52 -7.10
N ARG A 82 9.62 17.58 -7.32
CA ARG A 82 10.68 18.01 -6.42
C ARG A 82 10.59 19.51 -6.14
N LEU A 83 10.54 19.85 -4.86
CA LEU A 83 10.81 21.19 -4.37
C LEU A 83 12.24 21.22 -3.85
N THR A 84 13.09 21.94 -4.53
CA THR A 84 14.55 21.95 -4.24
C THR A 84 14.87 22.85 -3.06
N GLY A 85 15.63 22.32 -2.10
CA GLY A 85 16.24 23.06 -1.00
C GLY A 85 17.62 23.64 -1.35
N ASP A 86 18.29 24.20 -0.37
CA ASP A 86 19.65 24.73 -0.53
C ASP A 86 20.76 23.66 -0.37
N GLY A 87 20.38 22.41 -0.05
CA GLY A 87 21.26 21.26 0.10
C GLY A 87 21.92 21.12 1.48
N THR A 88 21.58 21.95 2.45
CA THR A 88 22.17 21.92 3.80
C THR A 88 21.41 21.01 4.76
N GLY A 89 20.18 20.65 4.42
CA GLY A 89 19.28 19.81 5.23
C GLY A 89 19.07 18.41 4.68
N PRO A 90 18.31 17.59 5.40
CA PRO A 90 17.90 16.26 4.96
C PRO A 90 16.75 16.34 3.95
N ASP A 91 16.77 15.42 2.97
CA ASP A 91 15.71 15.26 2.00
C ASP A 91 14.58 14.38 2.55
N LEU A 92 13.34 14.70 2.18
CA LEU A 92 12.16 13.93 2.57
C LEU A 92 11.30 13.56 1.35
N MET A 93 10.91 12.30 1.28
CA MET A 93 9.88 11.81 0.35
C MET A 93 8.51 11.71 1.02
N LEU A 94 7.49 12.33 0.43
CA LEU A 94 6.09 12.01 0.67
C LEU A 94 5.64 11.08 -0.45
N TYR A 95 5.22 9.86 -0.11
CA TYR A 95 4.95 8.81 -1.09
C TYR A 95 3.53 8.28 -0.97
N ALA A 96 2.89 8.01 -2.09
CA ALA A 96 1.67 7.23 -2.19
C ALA A 96 1.67 6.37 -3.46
N PRO A 97 1.19 5.11 -3.44
CA PRO A 97 0.91 4.39 -4.68
C PRO A 97 -0.34 4.94 -5.36
N ILE A 98 -0.51 4.59 -6.64
CA ILE A 98 -1.61 5.12 -7.47
C ILE A 98 -2.44 4.04 -8.18
N ASP A 99 -2.10 2.77 -8.01
CA ASP A 99 -2.81 1.66 -8.65
C ASP A 99 -3.99 1.14 -7.84
N THR A 100 -5.05 0.68 -8.52
CA THR A 100 -6.21 0.03 -7.90
C THR A 100 -6.15 -1.48 -8.02
N LEU A 101 -6.73 -2.20 -7.02
CA LEU A 101 -6.81 -3.68 -7.02
C LEU A 101 -7.71 -4.22 -8.14
N THR A 102 -8.80 -3.52 -8.41
CA THR A 102 -9.83 -3.88 -9.39
C THR A 102 -9.83 -2.87 -10.53
N VAL A 103 -10.47 -3.25 -11.63
CA VAL A 103 -10.50 -2.47 -12.86
C VAL A 103 -11.69 -1.50 -12.89
N GLY A 104 -12.80 -1.89 -12.26
CA GLY A 104 -14.08 -1.19 -12.32
C GLY A 104 -14.95 -1.63 -13.51
N GLU A 105 -14.70 -2.82 -14.05
CA GLU A 105 -15.44 -3.42 -15.17
C GLU A 105 -16.02 -4.78 -14.79
N GLU A 106 -17.30 -5.00 -15.07
CA GLU A 106 -18.01 -6.25 -14.72
C GLU A 106 -17.37 -7.50 -15.35
N SER A 107 -16.89 -7.37 -16.58
CA SER A 107 -16.28 -8.48 -17.32
C SER A 107 -14.99 -9.01 -16.69
N GLU A 108 -14.29 -8.18 -15.90
CA GLU A 108 -13.03 -8.54 -15.26
C GLU A 108 -13.16 -8.77 -13.76
N ASP A 109 -13.96 -7.98 -13.08
CA ASP A 109 -14.00 -8.00 -11.63
C ASP A 109 -14.98 -9.05 -11.09
N LEU A 110 -16.09 -9.35 -11.82
CA LEU A 110 -16.99 -10.43 -11.45
C LEU A 110 -16.40 -11.81 -11.86
N PRO A 111 -16.52 -12.86 -11.05
CA PRO A 111 -17.20 -12.96 -9.76
C PRO A 111 -16.33 -12.69 -8.53
N TRP A 112 -15.14 -12.12 -8.69
CA TRP A 112 -14.14 -11.97 -7.61
C TRP A 112 -14.61 -11.05 -6.48
N ILE A 113 -15.39 -10.02 -6.83
CA ILE A 113 -15.84 -8.97 -5.91
C ILE A 113 -17.30 -9.15 -5.47
N GLY A 114 -18.01 -10.11 -6.00
CA GLY A 114 -19.42 -10.37 -5.69
C GLY A 114 -20.31 -10.49 -6.93
N PRO A 115 -21.64 -10.57 -6.73
CA PRO A 115 -22.58 -10.80 -7.84
C PRO A 115 -22.80 -9.57 -8.75
N GLU A 116 -22.42 -8.39 -8.28
CA GLU A 116 -22.60 -7.12 -9.00
C GLU A 116 -21.43 -6.16 -8.78
N LEU A 117 -21.18 -5.29 -9.73
CA LEU A 117 -20.23 -4.19 -9.62
C LEU A 117 -20.97 -2.96 -9.07
N ARG A 118 -20.77 -2.65 -7.78
CA ARG A 118 -21.34 -1.50 -7.11
C ARG A 118 -20.80 -0.18 -7.68
N ASP A 119 -21.56 0.91 -7.50
CA ASP A 119 -21.17 2.24 -7.99
C ASP A 119 -19.84 2.74 -7.39
N ASP A 120 -19.55 2.43 -6.12
CA ASP A 120 -18.29 2.79 -5.47
C ASP A 120 -17.06 2.06 -6.05
N MET A 121 -17.28 0.99 -6.81
CA MET A 121 -16.23 0.23 -7.49
C MET A 121 -15.97 0.69 -8.91
N ARG A 122 -16.68 1.71 -9.38
CA ARG A 122 -16.47 2.29 -10.71
C ARG A 122 -15.48 3.46 -10.65
N PRO A 123 -14.65 3.69 -11.69
CA PRO A 123 -13.73 4.83 -11.75
C PRO A 123 -14.50 6.13 -12.07
N ARG A 124 -15.38 6.51 -11.16
CA ARG A 124 -16.19 7.73 -11.22
C ARG A 124 -16.41 8.25 -9.81
N ALA A 125 -15.93 9.47 -9.55
CA ALA A 125 -16.11 10.11 -8.26
C ALA A 125 -17.57 10.54 -8.05
N THR A 126 -18.10 10.26 -6.87
CA THR A 126 -19.42 10.72 -6.45
C THR A 126 -19.32 11.40 -5.08
N VAL A 127 -19.94 12.57 -4.94
CA VAL A 127 -19.89 13.39 -3.72
C VAL A 127 -21.15 13.17 -2.90
N HIS A 128 -20.98 12.88 -1.60
CA HIS A 128 -22.05 12.71 -0.62
C HIS A 128 -21.76 13.59 0.62
N GLY A 129 -21.92 14.91 0.48
CA GLY A 129 -21.53 15.87 1.51
C GLY A 129 -20.01 15.92 1.70
N ASP A 130 -19.52 15.53 2.88
CA ASP A 130 -18.08 15.43 3.14
C ASP A 130 -17.48 14.09 2.71
N LEU A 131 -18.31 13.11 2.35
CA LEU A 131 -17.86 11.83 1.84
C LEU A 131 -17.76 11.86 0.31
N MET A 132 -16.76 11.17 -0.20
CA MET A 132 -16.62 10.90 -1.63
C MET A 132 -16.43 9.41 -1.86
N THR A 133 -17.07 8.88 -2.90
CA THR A 133 -16.99 7.48 -3.30
C THR A 133 -16.49 7.35 -4.73
N GLY A 134 -15.91 6.21 -5.04
CA GLY A 134 -15.40 5.82 -6.35
C GLY A 134 -14.17 4.93 -6.21
N LEU A 135 -13.80 4.24 -7.27
CA LEU A 135 -12.74 3.23 -7.22
C LEU A 135 -11.40 3.81 -6.71
N GLY A 136 -10.96 3.31 -5.56
CA GLY A 136 -9.73 3.75 -4.91
C GLY A 136 -9.82 5.12 -4.21
N ALA A 137 -11.01 5.70 -4.02
CA ALA A 137 -11.20 7.03 -3.44
C ALA A 137 -10.54 7.21 -2.06
N SER A 138 -10.49 6.18 -1.21
CA SER A 138 -9.68 6.21 0.01
C SER A 138 -8.26 5.70 -0.27
N ASN A 139 -8.14 4.47 -0.74
CA ASN A 139 -6.86 3.80 -0.96
C ASN A 139 -6.78 3.26 -2.40
N PRO A 140 -5.86 3.81 -3.22
CA PRO A 140 -4.77 4.72 -2.83
C PRO A 140 -5.00 6.21 -3.15
N LYS A 141 -5.98 6.57 -3.98
CA LYS A 141 -6.09 7.87 -4.65
C LYS A 141 -6.31 9.04 -3.68
N GLY A 142 -7.07 8.81 -2.59
CA GLY A 142 -7.25 9.81 -1.55
C GLY A 142 -5.95 10.16 -0.81
N HIS A 143 -5.10 9.15 -0.57
CA HIS A 143 -3.78 9.36 0.01
C HIS A 143 -2.85 10.08 -0.96
N ALA A 144 -2.89 9.74 -2.26
CA ALA A 144 -2.15 10.45 -3.30
C ALA A 144 -2.58 11.92 -3.40
N ALA A 145 -3.89 12.21 -3.35
CA ALA A 145 -4.40 13.59 -3.33
C ALA A 145 -3.88 14.39 -2.12
N CYS A 146 -3.76 13.76 -0.94
CA CYS A 146 -3.17 14.40 0.24
C CYS A 146 -1.68 14.73 0.04
N VAL A 147 -0.91 13.83 -0.58
CA VAL A 147 0.50 14.08 -0.93
C VAL A 147 0.62 15.21 -1.95
N MET A 148 -0.22 15.23 -3.00
CA MET A 148 -0.28 16.33 -3.97
C MET A 148 -0.57 17.67 -3.28
N MET A 149 -1.62 17.72 -2.45
CA MET A 149 -2.01 18.92 -1.73
C MET A 149 -0.92 19.41 -0.78
N ALA A 150 -0.20 18.51 -0.12
CA ALA A 150 0.90 18.86 0.77
C ALA A 150 2.05 19.55 0.00
N ALA A 151 2.44 19.01 -1.15
CA ALA A 151 3.46 19.62 -2.01
C ALA A 151 3.01 20.98 -2.55
N GLU A 152 1.76 21.11 -3.05
CA GLU A 152 1.20 22.38 -3.49
C GLU A 152 1.19 23.42 -2.37
N ALA A 153 0.78 23.05 -1.16
CA ALA A 153 0.66 23.95 -0.03
C ALA A 153 2.04 24.50 0.40
N ILE A 154 3.05 23.66 0.49
CA ILE A 154 4.43 24.04 0.84
C ILE A 154 5.01 24.96 -0.26
N ARG A 155 4.78 24.61 -1.53
CA ARG A 155 5.23 25.44 -2.67
C ARG A 155 4.61 26.83 -2.66
N ARG A 156 3.28 26.90 -2.47
CA ARG A 156 2.52 28.18 -2.44
C ARG A 156 2.89 29.07 -1.25
N ALA A 157 3.18 28.45 -0.10
CA ALA A 157 3.62 29.17 1.09
C ALA A 157 5.05 29.72 0.97
N GLY A 158 5.81 29.32 -0.05
CA GLY A 158 7.19 29.75 -0.22
C GLY A 158 8.09 29.35 0.94
N VAL A 159 7.88 28.16 1.54
CA VAL A 159 8.68 27.67 2.65
C VAL A 159 10.15 27.56 2.21
N PRO A 160 11.11 28.18 2.93
CA PRO A 160 12.53 28.05 2.59
C PRO A 160 13.01 26.65 3.01
N LEU A 161 13.40 25.85 2.03
CA LEU A 161 13.83 24.48 2.22
C LEU A 161 15.36 24.39 2.34
N THR A 162 15.85 23.62 3.30
CA THR A 162 17.25 23.25 3.44
C THR A 162 17.56 21.92 2.75
N GLY A 163 16.64 20.96 2.79
CA GLY A 163 16.67 19.73 2.01
C GLY A 163 15.57 19.71 0.95
N ASP A 164 15.64 18.76 0.03
CA ASP A 164 14.61 18.59 -1.01
C ASP A 164 13.34 17.96 -0.43
N LEU A 165 12.17 18.45 -0.86
CA LEU A 165 10.92 17.72 -0.68
C LEU A 165 10.54 17.03 -1.99
N VAL A 166 10.45 15.71 -1.96
CA VAL A 166 10.02 14.87 -3.07
C VAL A 166 8.61 14.38 -2.82
N ALA A 167 7.66 14.70 -3.69
CA ALA A 167 6.34 14.07 -3.73
C ALA A 167 6.38 12.96 -4.78
N ALA A 168 6.20 11.71 -4.39
CA ALA A 168 6.34 10.56 -5.28
C ALA A 168 5.08 9.68 -5.30
N PHE A 169 4.72 9.22 -6.49
CA PHE A 169 3.50 8.48 -6.78
C PHE A 169 3.86 7.22 -7.55
N GLY A 170 3.92 6.10 -6.82
CA GLY A 170 4.40 4.83 -7.36
C GLY A 170 3.30 4.01 -8.02
N ALA A 171 3.59 3.52 -9.21
CA ALA A 171 2.78 2.52 -9.88
C ALA A 171 2.97 1.14 -9.22
N GLY A 172 1.98 0.26 -9.33
CA GLY A 172 2.07 -1.12 -8.87
C GLY A 172 2.31 -1.30 -7.38
N GLY A 173 1.74 -0.47 -6.53
CA GLY A 173 1.87 -0.57 -5.07
C GLY A 173 0.90 -1.56 -4.42
N MET A 174 -0.05 -2.12 -5.17
CA MET A 174 -1.01 -3.09 -4.65
C MET A 174 -0.48 -4.54 -4.76
N PRO A 175 -0.90 -5.46 -3.87
CA PRO A 175 -0.51 -6.86 -3.93
C PRO A 175 -1.30 -7.61 -5.02
N THR A 176 -1.13 -7.21 -6.26
CA THR A 176 -1.79 -7.78 -7.43
C THR A 176 -0.83 -7.76 -8.64
N ASN A 177 -1.25 -8.32 -9.75
CA ASN A 177 -0.51 -8.32 -11.01
C ASN A 177 -1.29 -7.56 -12.09
N ALA A 178 -0.61 -7.24 -13.20
CA ALA A 178 -1.25 -6.67 -14.36
C ALA A 178 -2.35 -7.58 -14.92
N ARG A 179 -3.28 -6.94 -15.62
CA ARG A 179 -4.30 -7.63 -16.44
C ARG A 179 -3.63 -8.54 -17.47
N PRO A 180 -4.29 -9.65 -17.86
CA PRO A 180 -3.77 -10.52 -18.93
C PRO A 180 -3.48 -9.75 -20.23
N GLY A 181 -2.41 -10.10 -20.92
CA GLY A 181 -2.02 -9.47 -22.19
C GLY A 181 -0.98 -8.34 -22.06
N GLY A 182 -0.56 -8.00 -20.83
CA GLY A 182 0.59 -7.11 -20.61
C GLY A 182 1.93 -7.78 -20.90
N VAL A 183 2.94 -6.97 -21.23
CA VAL A 183 4.30 -7.46 -21.53
C VAL A 183 5.04 -7.90 -20.26
N ARG A 184 4.75 -7.30 -19.12
CA ARG A 184 5.33 -7.62 -17.80
C ARG A 184 4.35 -8.40 -16.96
N TYR A 185 4.86 -9.44 -16.29
CA TYR A 185 4.04 -10.31 -15.44
C TYR A 185 3.90 -9.75 -14.02
N ASN A 186 5.00 -9.32 -13.41
CA ASN A 186 5.05 -8.78 -12.06
C ASN A 186 5.09 -7.25 -12.13
N THR A 187 3.95 -6.62 -12.06
CA THR A 187 3.76 -5.16 -12.20
C THR A 187 3.28 -4.50 -10.92
N GLY A 188 2.88 -5.29 -9.93
CA GLY A 188 2.49 -4.85 -8.59
C GLY A 188 3.60 -5.01 -7.56
N GLN A 189 3.23 -5.04 -6.28
CA GLN A 189 4.09 -5.32 -5.12
C GLN A 189 5.28 -4.36 -4.99
N GLY A 190 5.07 -3.08 -5.32
CA GLY A 190 6.10 -2.03 -5.21
C GLY A 190 7.03 -1.95 -6.40
N ALA A 191 6.65 -2.48 -7.57
CA ALA A 191 7.47 -2.41 -8.77
C ALA A 191 7.84 -0.97 -9.15
N GLY A 192 6.89 -0.05 -9.11
CA GLY A 192 7.14 1.37 -9.37
C GLY A 192 8.02 2.03 -8.32
N CYS A 193 7.82 1.72 -7.03
CA CYS A 193 8.66 2.21 -5.94
C CYS A 193 10.12 1.73 -6.10
N SER A 194 10.32 0.45 -6.42
CA SER A 194 11.65 -0.09 -6.70
C SER A 194 12.32 0.65 -7.86
N PHE A 195 11.58 0.82 -8.97
CA PHE A 195 12.07 1.51 -10.16
C PHE A 195 12.38 2.99 -9.90
N LEU A 196 11.56 3.67 -9.08
CA LEU A 196 11.78 5.06 -8.66
C LEU A 196 13.18 5.22 -8.03
N LEU A 197 13.50 4.36 -7.06
CA LEU A 197 14.80 4.36 -6.38
C LEU A 197 15.94 3.97 -7.31
N GLU A 198 15.77 2.94 -8.15
CA GLU A 198 16.78 2.49 -9.12
C GLU A 198 17.14 3.57 -10.14
N GLN A 199 16.21 4.49 -10.43
CA GLN A 199 16.44 5.64 -11.30
C GLN A 199 16.92 6.90 -10.56
N GLY A 200 17.34 6.77 -9.31
CA GLY A 200 18.03 7.83 -8.56
C GLY A 200 17.11 8.83 -7.84
N VAL A 201 15.82 8.52 -7.68
CA VAL A 201 14.92 9.35 -6.85
C VAL A 201 15.02 8.86 -5.40
N TRP A 202 15.99 9.42 -4.67
CA TRP A 202 16.31 9.07 -3.30
C TRP A 202 16.12 10.25 -2.36
N THR A 203 15.90 9.94 -1.06
CA THR A 203 15.83 10.91 0.04
C THR A 203 16.38 10.28 1.32
N ASP A 204 16.71 11.11 2.31
CA ASP A 204 17.20 10.63 3.61
C ASP A 204 16.09 9.96 4.42
N TYR A 205 14.86 10.42 4.25
CA TYR A 205 13.66 9.93 4.96
C TYR A 205 12.45 9.82 4.03
N ALA A 206 11.45 9.01 4.43
CA ALA A 206 10.19 8.95 3.71
C ALA A 206 8.98 8.85 4.65
N VAL A 207 7.85 9.41 4.22
CA VAL A 207 6.51 9.21 4.78
C VAL A 207 5.63 8.61 3.71
N ILE A 208 5.13 7.39 3.92
CA ILE A 208 4.16 6.78 3.03
C ILE A 208 2.74 7.04 3.52
N ALA A 209 1.91 7.61 2.64
CA ALA A 209 0.49 7.82 2.89
C ALA A 209 -0.31 6.57 2.52
N LYS A 210 -0.79 5.83 3.52
CA LYS A 210 -1.56 4.58 3.38
C LYS A 210 -2.54 4.43 4.56
N PRO A 211 -3.65 3.69 4.43
CA PRO A 211 -4.71 3.62 5.43
C PRO A 211 -4.25 3.41 6.87
N GLY A 212 -4.91 4.09 7.80
CA GLY A 212 -4.69 4.05 9.25
C GLY A 212 -4.25 5.40 9.82
N TRP A 213 -5.08 6.01 10.68
CA TRP A 213 -4.75 7.25 11.38
C TRP A 213 -3.89 6.96 12.61
N THR A 214 -2.66 6.54 12.33
CA THR A 214 -1.61 6.25 13.30
C THR A 214 -0.26 6.34 12.58
N VAL A 215 0.81 6.59 13.30
CA VAL A 215 2.17 6.49 12.79
C VAL A 215 2.67 5.06 13.02
N SER A 216 3.03 4.37 11.95
CA SER A 216 3.58 3.01 12.02
C SER A 216 4.97 3.00 11.38
N TRP A 217 5.90 2.28 11.99
CA TRP A 217 7.30 2.19 11.57
C TRP A 217 7.77 0.78 11.23
N ASP A 218 6.89 -0.21 11.34
CA ASP A 218 7.13 -1.58 10.91
C ASP A 218 5.93 -2.15 10.16
N GLU A 219 6.19 -3.12 9.30
CA GLU A 219 5.17 -3.81 8.51
C GLU A 219 5.56 -5.26 8.27
N VAL A 220 4.53 -6.09 8.06
CA VAL A 220 4.75 -7.45 7.54
C VAL A 220 5.27 -7.37 6.11
N GLY A 221 6.12 -8.32 5.76
CA GLY A 221 6.41 -8.66 4.37
C GLY A 221 5.40 -9.66 3.82
N LEU A 222 5.59 -10.06 2.59
CA LEU A 222 4.76 -11.07 1.95
C LEU A 222 5.61 -12.07 1.17
N VAL A 223 5.17 -13.34 1.21
CA VAL A 223 5.76 -14.43 0.44
C VAL A 223 4.62 -15.17 -0.25
N TRP A 224 4.67 -15.26 -1.56
CA TRP A 224 3.67 -15.99 -2.31
C TRP A 224 4.19 -17.34 -2.78
N PHE A 225 3.31 -18.34 -2.66
CA PHE A 225 3.59 -19.68 -3.16
C PHE A 225 2.58 -20.07 -4.22
N GLU A 226 3.07 -20.78 -5.23
CA GLU A 226 2.25 -21.64 -6.09
C GLU A 226 2.35 -23.06 -5.59
N VAL A 227 1.23 -23.61 -5.13
CA VAL A 227 1.12 -24.98 -4.66
C VAL A 227 0.50 -25.85 -5.75
N THR A 228 1.20 -26.88 -6.18
CA THR A 228 0.73 -27.84 -7.18
C THR A 228 0.32 -29.13 -6.50
N VAL A 229 -0.94 -29.48 -6.66
CA VAL A 229 -1.54 -30.72 -6.18
C VAL A 229 -1.77 -31.63 -7.38
N ARG A 230 -1.16 -32.82 -7.37
CA ARG A 230 -1.25 -33.79 -8.49
C ARG A 230 -2.39 -34.78 -8.29
N GLY A 231 -2.82 -35.37 -9.38
CA GLY A 231 -3.79 -36.44 -9.45
C GLY A 231 -3.69 -37.14 -10.79
N LEU A 232 -4.71 -37.89 -11.13
CA LEU A 232 -4.78 -38.64 -12.39
C LEU A 232 -5.87 -38.04 -13.33
N HIS A 233 -5.51 -37.90 -14.59
CA HIS A 233 -6.49 -37.60 -15.61
C HIS A 233 -7.33 -38.85 -15.89
N THR A 234 -8.57 -38.89 -15.39
CA THR A 234 -9.43 -40.06 -15.50
C THR A 234 -10.82 -39.65 -15.99
N TYR A 235 -11.36 -40.43 -16.92
CA TYR A 235 -12.74 -40.29 -17.38
C TYR A 235 -13.72 -40.87 -16.36
N VAL A 236 -14.78 -40.15 -16.00
CA VAL A 236 -15.76 -40.56 -15.00
C VAL A 236 -16.39 -41.92 -15.28
N GLY A 237 -16.65 -42.27 -16.55
CA GLY A 237 -17.20 -43.57 -16.94
C GLY A 237 -16.25 -44.75 -16.68
N SER A 238 -14.98 -44.52 -16.41
CA SER A 238 -13.98 -45.54 -16.09
C SER A 238 -13.57 -45.55 -14.61
N ARG A 239 -14.09 -44.64 -13.80
CA ARG A 239 -13.71 -44.47 -12.39
C ARG A 239 -13.76 -45.76 -11.57
N HIS A 240 -14.73 -46.64 -11.85
CA HIS A 240 -14.93 -47.88 -11.10
C HIS A 240 -14.00 -49.03 -11.53
N ARG A 241 -13.18 -48.83 -12.57
CA ARG A 241 -12.30 -49.85 -13.16
C ARG A 241 -10.85 -49.46 -13.29
N LEU A 242 -10.56 -48.15 -13.30
CA LEU A 242 -9.21 -47.61 -13.47
C LEU A 242 -8.75 -46.91 -12.20
N PRO A 243 -7.45 -46.76 -11.98
CA PRO A 243 -6.93 -45.90 -10.91
C PRO A 243 -7.58 -44.53 -10.98
N TYR A 244 -7.99 -44.02 -9.82
CA TYR A 244 -8.67 -42.74 -9.69
C TYR A 244 -8.05 -41.91 -8.60
N ASP A 245 -7.57 -40.74 -8.96
CA ASP A 245 -7.01 -39.77 -8.02
C ASP A 245 -7.37 -38.36 -8.53
N ASN A 246 -8.26 -37.66 -7.80
CA ASN A 246 -8.82 -36.40 -8.25
C ASN A 246 -8.06 -35.21 -7.67
N ALA A 247 -7.24 -34.55 -8.49
CA ALA A 247 -6.46 -33.38 -8.09
C ALA A 247 -7.33 -32.24 -7.51
N ILE A 248 -8.60 -32.08 -7.93
CA ILE A 248 -9.50 -31.05 -7.39
C ILE A 248 -9.92 -31.39 -5.96
N ALA A 249 -10.30 -32.63 -5.69
CA ALA A 249 -10.65 -33.09 -4.35
C ALA A 249 -9.46 -33.04 -3.39
N ASN A 250 -8.29 -33.43 -3.87
CA ASN A 250 -7.03 -33.34 -3.15
C ASN A 250 -6.66 -31.90 -2.82
N ALA A 251 -6.82 -30.97 -3.78
CA ALA A 251 -6.58 -29.56 -3.56
C ALA A 251 -7.51 -28.95 -2.51
N GLY A 252 -8.77 -29.40 -2.46
CA GLY A 252 -9.69 -29.01 -1.38
C GLY A 252 -9.18 -29.48 0.00
N THR A 253 -8.68 -30.71 0.10
CA THR A 253 -8.08 -31.22 1.33
C THR A 253 -6.83 -30.44 1.73
N VAL A 254 -5.93 -30.16 0.78
CA VAL A 254 -4.71 -29.38 1.03
C VAL A 254 -5.07 -27.96 1.48
N ALA A 255 -6.05 -27.32 0.82
CA ALA A 255 -6.50 -25.97 1.19
C ALA A 255 -7.01 -25.91 2.64
N LEU A 256 -7.87 -26.84 3.05
CA LEU A 256 -8.39 -26.91 4.43
C LEU A 256 -7.26 -27.11 5.46
N ARG A 257 -6.31 -28.00 5.17
CA ARG A 257 -5.16 -28.23 6.06
C ARG A 257 -4.23 -27.02 6.15
N LEU A 258 -4.07 -26.25 5.07
CA LEU A 258 -3.31 -25.01 5.09
C LEU A 258 -4.02 -23.93 5.90
N GLU A 259 -5.34 -23.76 5.79
CA GLU A 259 -6.09 -22.81 6.62
C GLU A 259 -5.98 -23.12 8.11
N GLU A 260 -6.01 -24.40 8.50
CA GLU A 260 -5.72 -24.83 9.87
C GLU A 260 -4.28 -24.45 10.29
N TRP A 261 -3.31 -24.71 9.42
CA TRP A 261 -1.90 -24.38 9.69
C TRP A 261 -1.68 -22.88 9.82
N PHE A 262 -2.34 -22.04 9.00
CA PHE A 262 -2.24 -20.58 9.09
C PHE A 262 -2.71 -20.05 10.45
N THR A 263 -3.72 -20.65 11.05
CA THR A 263 -4.15 -20.29 12.41
C THR A 263 -3.02 -20.50 13.42
N GLY A 264 -2.37 -21.65 13.38
CA GLY A 264 -1.20 -21.94 14.22
C GLY A 264 0.02 -21.07 13.87
N TYR A 265 0.24 -20.78 12.59
CA TYR A 265 1.29 -19.90 12.13
C TYR A 265 1.11 -18.48 12.70
N ALA A 266 -0.09 -17.90 12.57
CA ALA A 266 -0.39 -16.59 13.11
C ALA A 266 -0.10 -16.50 14.62
N LEU A 267 -0.50 -17.50 15.40
CA LEU A 267 -0.23 -17.53 16.85
C LEU A 267 1.27 -17.57 17.17
N ARG A 268 2.07 -18.29 16.39
CA ARG A 268 3.53 -18.40 16.61
C ARG A 268 4.30 -17.16 16.21
N HIS A 269 3.80 -16.41 15.21
CA HIS A 269 4.52 -15.31 14.60
C HIS A 269 3.98 -13.91 14.94
N THR A 270 2.81 -13.81 15.60
CA THR A 270 2.29 -12.54 16.08
C THR A 270 3.12 -12.03 17.25
N GLY A 271 3.69 -10.86 17.10
CA GLY A 271 4.51 -10.22 18.13
C GLY A 271 4.80 -8.75 17.79
N GLY A 272 5.10 -7.94 18.80
CA GLY A 272 5.33 -6.52 18.60
C GLY A 272 4.07 -5.80 18.11
N THR A 273 4.17 -5.12 16.97
CA THR A 273 3.10 -4.32 16.37
C THR A 273 2.45 -5.01 15.17
N VAL A 274 3.06 -6.06 14.62
CA VAL A 274 2.58 -6.78 13.43
C VAL A 274 1.97 -8.14 13.77
N ALA A 275 1.03 -8.61 12.95
CA ALA A 275 0.39 -9.92 13.06
C ALA A 275 0.45 -10.66 11.71
N PRO A 276 1.49 -11.47 11.48
CA PRO A 276 1.59 -12.29 10.28
C PRO A 276 0.39 -13.23 10.12
N GLN A 277 -0.09 -13.37 8.89
CA GLN A 277 -1.27 -14.16 8.52
C GLN A 277 -0.95 -15.00 7.27
N GLY A 278 -1.81 -15.97 6.96
CA GLY A 278 -1.75 -16.69 5.71
C GLY A 278 -3.16 -16.92 5.15
N VAL A 279 -3.24 -17.13 3.84
CA VAL A 279 -4.49 -17.44 3.14
C VAL A 279 -4.24 -18.23 1.87
N VAL A 280 -5.15 -19.18 1.56
CA VAL A 280 -5.27 -19.73 0.21
C VAL A 280 -6.12 -18.78 -0.62
N ALA A 281 -5.46 -17.99 -1.47
CA ALA A 281 -6.10 -16.87 -2.19
C ALA A 281 -6.80 -17.28 -3.48
N SER A 282 -6.38 -18.38 -4.13
CA SER A 282 -7.03 -18.86 -5.35
C SER A 282 -6.82 -20.35 -5.57
N VAL A 283 -7.71 -20.93 -6.36
CA VAL A 283 -7.64 -22.31 -6.84
C VAL A 283 -7.88 -22.34 -8.35
N ARG A 284 -7.08 -23.13 -9.05
CA ARG A 284 -7.21 -23.35 -10.50
C ARG A 284 -7.05 -24.82 -10.81
N GLY A 285 -8.04 -25.43 -11.46
CA GLY A 285 -8.02 -26.83 -11.85
C GLY A 285 -9.22 -27.21 -12.70
N GLY A 286 -9.08 -28.30 -13.46
CA GLY A 286 -10.13 -28.79 -14.36
C GLY A 286 -10.23 -28.03 -15.68
N TRP A 287 -11.07 -28.56 -16.56
CA TRP A 287 -11.36 -27.95 -17.85
C TRP A 287 -12.86 -27.72 -17.99
N PRO A 288 -13.36 -26.47 -17.92
CA PRO A 288 -14.81 -26.21 -17.91
C PRO A 288 -15.57 -26.76 -19.12
N ARG A 289 -14.88 -26.94 -20.25
CA ARG A 289 -15.47 -27.53 -21.47
C ARG A 289 -15.69 -29.03 -21.39
N MET A 290 -15.11 -29.73 -20.40
CA MET A 290 -15.12 -31.19 -20.31
C MET A 290 -15.27 -31.64 -18.85
N ALA A 291 -16.47 -31.52 -18.31
CA ALA A 291 -16.78 -31.89 -16.94
C ALA A 291 -16.71 -33.41 -16.64
N ALA A 292 -16.56 -34.25 -17.69
CA ALA A 292 -16.55 -35.70 -17.54
C ALA A 292 -15.19 -36.30 -17.17
N THR A 293 -14.14 -35.47 -16.99
CA THR A 293 -12.78 -35.92 -16.66
C THR A 293 -12.21 -35.17 -15.47
N THR A 294 -11.30 -35.80 -14.71
CA THR A 294 -10.50 -35.16 -13.68
C THR A 294 -9.22 -34.59 -14.29
N PRO A 295 -8.70 -33.44 -13.79
CA PRO A 295 -7.41 -32.92 -14.23
C PRO A 295 -6.26 -33.70 -13.61
N ALA A 296 -5.09 -33.66 -14.29
CA ALA A 296 -3.85 -34.25 -13.78
C ALA A 296 -3.22 -33.39 -12.66
N ALA A 297 -3.58 -32.13 -12.55
CA ALA A 297 -3.13 -31.23 -11.50
C ALA A 297 -4.15 -30.14 -11.17
N CYS A 298 -4.04 -29.62 -9.96
CA CYS A 298 -4.73 -28.42 -9.50
C CYS A 298 -3.70 -27.52 -8.84
N THR A 299 -3.79 -26.20 -9.02
CA THR A 299 -2.88 -25.24 -8.42
C THR A 299 -3.61 -24.34 -7.44
N LEU A 300 -2.96 -24.02 -6.31
CA LEU A 300 -3.40 -23.04 -5.34
C LEU A 300 -2.41 -21.87 -5.31
N ARG A 301 -2.88 -20.65 -5.06
CA ARG A 301 -2.05 -19.51 -4.72
C ARG A 301 -2.19 -19.23 -3.24
N VAL A 302 -1.06 -19.05 -2.58
CA VAL A 302 -0.99 -18.76 -1.14
C VAL A 302 -0.27 -17.44 -0.95
N ASP A 303 -0.85 -16.54 -0.14
CA ASP A 303 -0.19 -15.36 0.43
C ASP A 303 0.15 -15.67 1.88
N LEU A 304 1.43 -15.63 2.22
CA LEU A 304 1.93 -15.78 3.57
C LEU A 304 2.61 -14.48 4.01
N ARG A 305 2.06 -13.83 5.05
CA ARG A 305 2.64 -12.63 5.64
C ARG A 305 3.72 -13.01 6.64
N ILE A 306 4.85 -12.29 6.61
CA ILE A 306 6.00 -12.53 7.48
C ILE A 306 6.34 -11.30 8.29
N GLY A 307 6.72 -11.46 9.57
CA GLY A 307 7.19 -10.34 10.39
C GLY A 307 8.58 -9.86 9.98
N PRO A 308 8.99 -8.65 10.44
CA PRO A 308 10.33 -8.10 10.15
C PRO A 308 11.48 -9.00 10.59
N ASP A 309 11.26 -9.82 11.62
CA ASP A 309 12.28 -10.73 12.18
C ASP A 309 12.30 -12.11 11.49
N THR A 310 11.46 -12.31 10.46
CA THR A 310 11.38 -13.57 9.71
C THR A 310 11.86 -13.37 8.28
N THR A 311 12.95 -14.03 7.90
CA THR A 311 13.43 -13.97 6.52
C THR A 311 12.53 -14.76 5.57
N PRO A 312 12.40 -14.36 4.28
CA PRO A 312 11.65 -15.14 3.28
C PRO A 312 12.08 -16.61 3.20
N MET A 313 13.37 -16.89 3.35
CA MET A 313 13.87 -18.25 3.30
C MET A 313 13.53 -19.09 4.55
N ARG A 314 13.38 -18.45 5.71
CA ARG A 314 12.85 -19.13 6.92
C ARG A 314 11.37 -19.47 6.73
N ALA A 315 10.58 -18.51 6.25
CA ALA A 315 9.17 -18.72 5.95
C ALA A 315 8.95 -19.81 4.88
N LYS A 316 9.78 -19.83 3.82
CA LYS A 316 9.76 -20.90 2.80
C LYS A 316 9.99 -22.26 3.43
N ARG A 317 11.00 -22.42 4.28
CA ARG A 317 11.28 -23.73 4.93
C ARG A 317 10.13 -24.16 5.82
N GLU A 318 9.54 -23.24 6.60
CA GLU A 318 8.41 -23.54 7.48
C GLU A 318 7.17 -23.95 6.69
N PHE A 319 6.88 -23.26 5.59
CA PHE A 319 5.78 -23.59 4.71
C PHE A 319 5.95 -24.96 4.02
N LEU A 320 7.15 -25.25 3.51
CA LEU A 320 7.44 -26.54 2.89
C LEU A 320 7.34 -27.69 3.90
N ALA A 321 7.79 -27.50 5.13
CA ALA A 321 7.63 -28.49 6.20
C ALA A 321 6.14 -28.76 6.53
N ALA A 322 5.29 -27.73 6.47
CA ALA A 322 3.85 -27.92 6.62
C ALA A 322 3.26 -28.77 5.48
N LEU A 323 3.69 -28.53 4.24
CA LEU A 323 3.28 -29.36 3.10
C LEU A 323 3.79 -30.80 3.18
N ASP A 324 5.00 -31.00 3.70
CA ASP A 324 5.53 -32.36 3.95
C ASP A 324 4.65 -33.12 4.96
N THR A 325 4.25 -32.45 6.05
CA THR A 325 3.31 -33.04 7.03
C THR A 325 1.96 -33.37 6.36
N ILE A 326 1.42 -32.46 5.54
CA ILE A 326 0.17 -32.74 4.82
C ILE A 326 0.32 -33.94 3.88
N ARG A 327 1.45 -34.07 3.19
CA ARG A 327 1.74 -35.20 2.30
C ARG A 327 1.83 -36.51 3.08
N GLU A 328 2.52 -36.52 4.22
CA GLU A 328 2.66 -37.69 5.07
C GLU A 328 1.31 -38.16 5.65
N ASP A 329 0.47 -37.22 6.13
CA ASP A 329 -0.84 -37.50 6.72
C ASP A 329 -1.86 -38.00 5.70
N THR A 330 -1.81 -37.52 4.46
CA THR A 330 -2.89 -37.70 3.47
C THR A 330 -2.49 -38.58 2.28
N GLY A 331 -1.20 -38.78 2.05
CA GLY A 331 -0.70 -39.42 0.84
C GLY A 331 -0.85 -38.59 -0.45
N ILE A 332 -1.30 -37.34 -0.35
CA ILE A 332 -1.51 -36.45 -1.51
C ILE A 332 -0.14 -35.99 -2.06
N ASP A 333 0.06 -36.13 -3.35
CA ASP A 333 1.25 -35.58 -4.04
C ASP A 333 1.09 -34.04 -4.19
N VAL A 334 1.77 -33.31 -3.33
CA VAL A 334 1.76 -31.86 -3.26
C VAL A 334 3.16 -31.28 -3.23
N THR A 335 3.39 -30.23 -4.00
CA THR A 335 4.65 -29.47 -4.07
C THR A 335 4.36 -27.98 -4.07
N ALA A 336 5.35 -27.16 -3.70
CA ALA A 336 5.20 -25.69 -3.81
C ALA A 336 6.46 -25.02 -4.33
N GLU A 337 6.26 -23.93 -5.04
CA GLU A 337 7.28 -23.01 -5.46
C GLU A 337 7.02 -21.61 -4.88
N MET A 338 8.07 -20.96 -4.36
CA MET A 338 8.00 -19.57 -3.93
C MET A 338 8.13 -18.67 -5.18
N ILE A 339 7.08 -17.91 -5.46
CA ILE A 339 6.98 -17.09 -6.68
C ILE A 339 7.16 -15.59 -6.46
N LEU A 340 7.10 -15.16 -5.19
CA LEU A 340 7.33 -13.78 -4.78
C LEU A 340 7.85 -13.75 -3.35
N ALA A 341 8.72 -12.79 -3.04
CA ALA A 341 9.14 -12.53 -1.67
C ALA A 341 9.53 -11.06 -1.49
N ILE A 342 8.87 -10.39 -0.56
CA ILE A 342 9.20 -9.06 -0.06
C ILE A 342 9.37 -9.16 1.45
N PRO A 343 10.55 -8.93 2.00
CA PRO A 343 10.78 -8.98 3.44
C PRO A 343 9.89 -7.99 4.20
N GLY A 344 9.46 -8.36 5.40
CA GLY A 344 8.97 -7.39 6.38
C GLY A 344 10.12 -6.51 6.85
N THR A 345 9.84 -5.26 7.18
CA THR A 345 10.87 -4.28 7.54
C THR A 345 10.44 -3.41 8.71
N ARG A 346 11.43 -2.81 9.36
CA ARG A 346 11.24 -1.89 10.48
C ARG A 346 12.16 -0.69 10.34
N THR A 347 11.64 0.50 10.59
CA THR A 347 12.43 1.71 10.89
C THR A 347 12.64 1.77 12.40
N ASP A 348 13.79 2.24 12.84
CA ASP A 348 14.03 2.49 14.26
C ASP A 348 13.01 3.54 14.76
N PRO A 349 12.22 3.24 15.81
CA PRO A 349 11.26 4.18 16.36
C PRO A 349 11.90 5.48 16.88
N ASP A 350 13.18 5.45 17.24
CA ASP A 350 13.95 6.62 17.68
C ASP A 350 14.53 7.44 16.51
N SER A 351 14.35 6.99 15.26
CA SER A 351 14.76 7.77 14.09
C SER A 351 14.01 9.10 13.99
N TRP A 352 14.65 10.07 13.35
CA TRP A 352 14.07 11.41 13.18
C TRP A 352 12.65 11.37 12.59
N VAL A 353 12.47 10.64 11.49
CA VAL A 353 11.17 10.60 10.79
C VAL A 353 10.06 10.02 11.68
N CYS A 354 10.35 9.04 12.54
CA CYS A 354 9.40 8.51 13.51
C CYS A 354 9.03 9.57 14.56
N ARG A 355 10.04 10.21 15.17
CA ARG A 355 9.82 11.24 16.20
C ARG A 355 9.03 12.43 15.65
N SER A 356 9.42 12.96 14.48
CA SER A 356 8.75 14.10 13.85
C SER A 356 7.29 13.76 13.47
N ALA A 357 7.05 12.59 12.87
CA ALA A 357 5.71 12.17 12.50
C ALA A 357 4.80 11.92 13.72
N ILE A 358 5.33 11.29 14.79
CA ILE A 358 4.61 11.08 16.06
C ILE A 358 4.27 12.43 16.70
N ALA A 359 5.23 13.34 16.82
CA ALA A 359 5.00 14.67 17.36
C ALA A 359 3.95 15.46 16.53
N GLY A 360 3.92 15.25 15.21
CA GLY A 360 2.89 15.80 14.33
C GLY A 360 1.50 15.24 14.60
N TRP A 361 1.41 13.94 14.79
CA TRP A 361 0.16 13.28 15.11
C TRP A 361 -0.38 13.71 16.50
N GLU A 362 0.48 13.73 17.52
CA GLU A 362 0.13 14.16 18.88
C GLU A 362 -0.34 15.62 18.92
N ALA A 363 0.34 16.49 18.17
CA ALA A 363 -0.04 17.89 18.08
C ALA A 363 -1.43 18.08 17.46
N LEU A 364 -1.80 17.27 16.47
CA LEU A 364 -3.13 17.33 15.83
C LEU A 364 -4.23 16.67 16.65
N GLU A 365 -3.91 15.61 17.40
CA GLU A 365 -4.89 14.87 18.20
C GLU A 365 -5.03 15.40 19.63
N GLY A 366 -4.07 16.18 20.13
CA GLY A 366 -4.05 16.70 21.50
C GLY A 366 -3.87 15.60 22.56
N ARG A 367 -3.36 14.42 22.18
CA ARG A 367 -3.13 13.27 23.07
C ARG A 367 -1.88 12.50 22.64
N PRO A 368 -1.27 11.71 23.57
CA PRO A 368 -0.14 10.85 23.23
C PRO A 368 -0.48 9.86 22.11
N HIS A 369 0.49 9.59 21.26
CA HIS A 369 0.37 8.60 20.19
C HIS A 369 0.35 7.17 20.77
N GLU A 370 -0.60 6.38 20.30
CA GLU A 370 -0.70 4.95 20.62
C GLU A 370 -0.46 4.12 19.39
N VAL A 371 0.43 3.13 19.51
CA VAL A 371 0.73 2.20 18.44
C VAL A 371 -0.42 1.22 18.25
N ILE A 372 -0.98 1.18 17.06
CA ILE A 372 -1.97 0.15 16.70
C ILE A 372 -1.23 -1.17 16.49
N ARG A 373 -1.58 -2.19 17.30
CA ARG A 373 -1.03 -3.54 17.21
C ARG A 373 -1.88 -4.42 16.29
N GLY A 374 -1.27 -5.49 15.78
CA GLY A 374 -1.97 -6.48 14.97
C GLY A 374 -2.12 -6.10 13.49
N ASN A 375 -1.26 -5.22 12.98
CA ASN A 375 -1.27 -4.87 11.56
C ASN A 375 -0.69 -6.00 10.71
N SER A 376 -1.44 -6.42 9.70
CA SER A 376 -1.02 -7.42 8.69
C SER A 376 -0.90 -6.83 7.29
N GLY A 377 -1.01 -5.51 7.15
CA GLY A 377 -0.86 -4.81 5.86
C GLY A 377 0.62 -4.66 5.50
N ALA A 378 0.94 -4.89 4.23
CA ALA A 378 2.23 -4.59 3.63
C ALA A 378 2.07 -3.42 2.65
N THR A 379 3.09 -2.56 2.58
CA THR A 379 3.13 -1.42 1.66
C THR A 379 4.51 -1.26 1.04
N ASP A 380 4.64 -0.30 0.13
CA ASP A 380 5.92 0.07 -0.48
C ASP A 380 6.96 0.60 0.54
N ALA A 381 6.54 0.88 1.78
CA ALA A 381 7.48 1.17 2.86
C ALA A 381 8.51 0.03 3.07
N ASN A 382 8.13 -1.22 2.79
CA ASN A 382 9.07 -2.34 2.81
C ASN A 382 10.18 -2.20 1.76
N ILE A 383 9.87 -1.61 0.59
CA ILE A 383 10.86 -1.35 -0.46
C ILE A 383 11.81 -0.22 -0.02
N LEU A 384 11.25 0.90 0.44
CA LEU A 384 12.01 2.06 0.91
C LEU A 384 12.94 1.67 2.06
N ARG A 385 12.43 1.03 3.11
CA ARG A 385 13.21 0.56 4.27
C ARG A 385 14.24 -0.49 3.88
N GLY A 386 13.87 -1.43 3.00
CA GLY A 386 14.76 -2.46 2.48
C GLY A 386 15.94 -1.91 1.68
N ARG A 387 15.82 -0.69 1.15
CA ARG A 387 16.90 0.07 0.47
C ARG A 387 17.60 1.07 1.39
N GLY A 388 17.27 1.07 2.69
CA GLY A 388 17.96 1.92 3.68
C GLY A 388 17.35 3.31 3.89
N VAL A 389 16.15 3.58 3.35
CA VAL A 389 15.42 4.83 3.60
C VAL A 389 14.50 4.65 4.81
N PRO A 390 14.82 5.25 5.98
CA PRO A 390 13.93 5.21 7.14
C PRO A 390 12.55 5.78 6.78
N THR A 391 11.51 4.98 6.99
CA THR A 391 10.17 5.28 6.49
C THR A 391 9.11 5.06 7.56
N VAL A 392 8.18 6.00 7.70
CA VAL A 392 6.95 5.83 8.48
C VAL A 392 5.74 5.78 7.58
N ARG A 393 4.70 5.07 8.04
CA ARG A 393 3.39 5.08 7.43
C ARG A 393 2.42 5.89 8.28
N VAL A 394 1.64 6.75 7.62
CA VAL A 394 0.50 7.45 8.21
C VAL A 394 -0.59 7.60 7.16
N GLY A 395 -1.86 7.57 7.57
CA GLY A 395 -2.95 7.72 6.61
C GLY A 395 -4.26 8.12 7.25
N MET A 396 -5.34 7.96 6.51
CA MET A 396 -6.67 8.31 6.97
C MET A 396 -7.32 7.16 7.73
N PRO A 397 -8.20 7.44 8.70
CA PRO A 397 -9.05 6.41 9.29
C PRO A 397 -10.01 5.85 8.24
N LYS A 398 -10.46 4.62 8.46
CA LYS A 398 -11.58 4.07 7.69
C LYS A 398 -12.85 4.87 8.02
N VAL A 399 -13.65 5.19 7.00
CA VAL A 399 -14.98 5.76 7.20
C VAL A 399 -15.87 4.72 7.90
N THR A 400 -16.46 5.08 9.04
CA THR A 400 -17.34 4.21 9.83
C THR A 400 -18.75 4.76 9.96
N ASP A 401 -18.90 6.07 9.80
CA ASP A 401 -20.18 6.78 9.84
C ASP A 401 -20.55 7.22 8.42
N ALA A 402 -21.41 6.45 7.77
CA ALA A 402 -21.87 6.67 6.42
C ALA A 402 -23.34 6.24 6.27
N PRO A 403 -24.11 6.84 5.33
CA PRO A 403 -25.50 6.45 5.09
C PRO A 403 -25.64 5.07 4.40
N PHE A 404 -24.56 4.29 4.34
CA PHE A 404 -24.49 2.96 3.74
C PHE A 404 -23.51 2.09 4.52
N GLU A 405 -23.66 0.77 4.41
CA GLU A 405 -22.74 -0.20 5.01
C GLU A 405 -21.34 -0.08 4.41
N ILE A 406 -20.30 -0.15 5.25
CA ILE A 406 -18.90 -0.12 4.87
C ILE A 406 -18.30 -1.52 4.99
N ASP A 407 -18.14 -2.19 3.86
CA ASP A 407 -17.35 -3.41 3.74
C ASP A 407 -15.88 -3.10 3.38
N PHE A 408 -15.07 -4.14 3.13
CA PHE A 408 -13.67 -3.97 2.73
C PHE A 408 -13.53 -3.09 1.47
N ALA A 409 -14.30 -3.39 0.43
CA ALA A 409 -14.21 -2.68 -0.84
C ALA A 409 -14.64 -1.21 -0.69
N ARG A 410 -15.75 -0.94 0.01
CA ARG A 410 -16.19 0.43 0.31
C ARG A 410 -15.19 1.17 1.20
N GLY A 411 -14.56 0.47 2.15
CA GLY A 411 -13.48 1.05 2.98
C GLY A 411 -12.27 1.50 2.18
N MET A 412 -12.05 0.96 0.98
CA MET A 412 -11.04 1.43 0.03
C MET A 412 -11.58 2.51 -0.92
N ASN A 413 -12.87 2.50 -1.18
CA ASN A 413 -13.55 3.32 -2.18
C ASN A 413 -14.36 4.48 -1.58
N THR A 414 -14.26 4.71 -0.29
CA THR A 414 -14.96 5.80 0.42
C THR A 414 -13.98 6.61 1.25
N VAL A 415 -13.97 7.92 1.10
CA VAL A 415 -13.11 8.84 1.83
C VAL A 415 -13.89 10.01 2.41
N ASP A 416 -13.50 10.48 3.60
CA ASP A 416 -13.95 11.73 4.21
C ASP A 416 -12.94 12.84 3.90
N VAL A 417 -13.39 13.89 3.22
CA VAL A 417 -12.53 15.03 2.85
C VAL A 417 -11.94 15.75 4.06
N ARG A 418 -12.62 15.72 5.21
CA ARG A 418 -12.09 16.27 6.49
C ARG A 418 -10.90 15.43 6.99
N ALA A 419 -10.97 14.10 6.80
CA ALA A 419 -9.82 13.24 7.12
C ALA A 419 -8.66 13.47 6.15
N MET A 420 -8.95 13.77 4.87
CA MET A 420 -7.91 14.17 3.90
C MET A 420 -7.24 15.48 4.33
N GLU A 421 -8.01 16.49 4.74
CA GLU A 421 -7.47 17.75 5.25
C GLU A 421 -6.54 17.52 6.46
N ARG A 422 -6.98 16.70 7.42
CA ARG A 422 -6.20 16.37 8.62
C ARG A 422 -4.90 15.65 8.26
N LEU A 423 -4.95 14.64 7.36
CA LEU A 423 -3.75 13.96 6.89
C LEU A 423 -2.81 14.94 6.16
N THR A 424 -3.33 15.80 5.29
CA THR A 424 -2.53 16.78 4.57
C THR A 424 -1.81 17.74 5.53
N ARG A 425 -2.49 18.22 6.58
CA ARG A 425 -1.88 19.04 7.63
C ARG A 425 -0.75 18.30 8.35
N HIS A 426 -0.92 17.03 8.63
CA HIS A 426 0.13 16.19 9.22
C HIS A 426 1.34 16.06 8.30
N LEU A 427 1.11 15.76 7.00
CA LEU A 427 2.18 15.65 6.00
C LEU A 427 2.97 16.96 5.86
N VAL A 428 2.27 18.10 5.76
CA VAL A 428 2.90 19.43 5.69
C VAL A 428 3.72 19.71 6.94
N ARG A 429 3.19 19.46 8.14
CA ARG A 429 3.92 19.68 9.38
C ARG A 429 5.19 18.84 9.46
N THR A 430 5.10 17.55 9.17
CA THR A 430 6.25 16.64 9.19
C THR A 430 7.28 17.03 8.13
N ALA A 431 6.83 17.45 6.94
CA ALA A 431 7.72 17.92 5.89
C ALA A 431 8.44 19.21 6.31
N VAL A 432 7.71 20.23 6.79
CA VAL A 432 8.32 21.48 7.26
C VAL A 432 9.29 21.22 8.40
N ASP A 433 8.93 20.35 9.37
CA ASP A 433 9.81 20.00 10.49
C ASP A 433 11.09 19.30 10.02
N THR A 434 11.08 18.61 8.89
CA THR A 434 12.25 17.86 8.39
C THR A 434 13.09 18.69 7.43
N VAL A 435 12.49 19.17 6.32
CA VAL A 435 13.23 19.79 5.21
C VAL A 435 13.59 21.28 5.40
N THR A 436 13.38 21.81 6.60
CA THR A 436 13.82 23.18 6.99
C THR A 436 14.86 23.15 8.10
N ARG A 437 15.38 21.96 8.46
CA ARG A 437 16.47 21.77 9.42
C ARG A 437 17.79 21.52 8.70
N THR A 438 18.87 21.79 9.39
CA THR A 438 20.18 21.29 8.99
C THR A 438 20.31 19.80 9.32
N ARG A 439 21.28 19.09 8.71
CA ARG A 439 21.57 17.68 9.04
C ARG A 439 21.94 17.51 10.51
N GLY A 440 22.75 18.42 11.07
CA GLY A 440 23.16 18.39 12.48
C GLY A 440 21.98 18.47 13.46
N GLU A 441 20.95 19.32 13.18
CA GLU A 441 19.74 19.42 14.01
C GLU A 441 18.94 18.09 13.99
N VAL A 442 18.98 17.32 12.92
CA VAL A 442 18.22 16.07 12.76
C VAL A 442 18.98 14.88 13.36
N GLU A 443 20.29 14.82 13.19
CA GLU A 443 21.17 13.75 13.67
C GLU A 443 21.55 13.91 15.15
N GLY A 444 21.27 15.07 15.75
CA GLY A 444 21.53 15.34 17.16
C GLY A 444 23.00 15.67 17.43
N GLU A 445 23.75 16.11 16.43
CA GLU A 445 25.07 16.68 16.63
C GLU A 445 24.93 18.09 17.24
N PRO A 446 25.67 18.40 18.33
CA PRO A 446 25.66 19.75 18.88
C PRO A 446 26.28 20.73 17.84
N GLU A 447 25.64 21.88 17.67
CA GLU A 447 26.14 23.02 16.84
C GLU A 447 27.54 23.46 17.24
#